data_143ac45cc06ac1cfac0dc557ce775235
#
_entry.id   143ac45cc06ac1cfac0dc557ce775235
#
_cell.length_a   1.000
_cell.length_b   1.000
_cell.length_c   1.000
_cell.angle_alpha   90.00
_cell.angle_beta   90.00
_cell.angle_gamma   90.00
#
_symmetry.space_group_name_H-M   'P 1'
#
loop_
_entity.id
_entity.type
_entity.pdbx_description
1 polymer ?
#
loop_
_entity_poly.entity_id
_entity_poly.type
_entity_poly.pdbx_seq_one_letter_code
_entity_poly.pdbx_strand_id
1 'polypeptide(L)'
;MKKNIVIVGAGLAGSLCALYMLKRGYQVRIYERRPDMRKTALVAGRSINLALSKRGWTALEKVNVDEYVRDIAIPMPKRIMHDDDGSLTDQYYGNKDQAIFSVPRGELNVLLMNLAEKEGAKIFFNHKCTDVSFDKAELNFYNNATQKNITIECDLIVGADGAYSAVRDKMMRQDRFQFSQFYIEHGYKELLIPANPDGTHKIEKNALHIWPRGNFMLIALPNLDGSYTCTLFSPFEGNDSFEKLDTTQKVNEFFSRVFPDFTKLIPDLSDQFFKNPTSSMGIFKCYPWHLNDYCVLIGDSAHATVPFYGQGMNASFEDCRILDELINDEDDLKSSLIRYSQARKSNGDGLQDLSLHNFIVMRDKTADPKFLLQKKIEQKFSKLHPEKWVPLYSMVSFTNTPYSEAWKIGMKQEKLMEQIMSIENINELWDTDEVMQKMLKIVKNTQKIT
;
A
#
# COMPACT_ATOMS: atom_id res chain seq x y z
N MET A 1 -34.08 -11.63 7.92
CA MET A 1 -34.16 -10.18 7.52
C MET A 1 -32.83 -9.76 6.92
N LYS A 2 -32.82 -8.85 5.91
CA LYS A 2 -31.58 -8.32 5.35
C LYS A 2 -30.87 -7.47 6.40
N LYS A 3 -29.59 -7.75 6.68
CA LYS A 3 -28.82 -6.95 7.67
C LYS A 3 -28.56 -5.54 7.17
N ASN A 4 -28.59 -4.57 8.08
CA ASN A 4 -28.24 -3.16 7.84
C ASN A 4 -26.79 -2.95 8.23
N ILE A 5 -25.94 -2.66 7.24
CA ILE A 5 -24.53 -2.42 7.44
C ILE A 5 -24.26 -0.93 7.38
N VAL A 6 -23.56 -0.39 8.36
CA VAL A 6 -23.02 0.97 8.32
C VAL A 6 -21.51 0.91 8.18
N ILE A 7 -21.00 1.52 7.10
CA ILE A 7 -19.56 1.66 6.84
C ILE A 7 -19.16 3.09 7.18
N VAL A 8 -18.17 3.26 8.05
CA VAL A 8 -17.59 4.55 8.38
C VAL A 8 -16.37 4.79 7.50
N GLY A 9 -16.49 5.74 6.57
CA GLY A 9 -15.46 6.09 5.59
C GLY A 9 -15.77 5.59 4.17
N ALA A 10 -15.85 6.51 3.20
CA ALA A 10 -16.01 6.25 1.76
C ALA A 10 -14.64 6.23 1.04
N GLY A 11 -13.57 5.79 1.73
CA GLY A 11 -12.28 5.53 1.11
C GLY A 11 -12.29 4.23 0.30
N LEU A 12 -11.14 3.87 -0.28
CA LEU A 12 -10.98 2.68 -1.12
C LEU A 12 -11.51 1.40 -0.44
N ALA A 13 -11.09 1.16 0.81
CA ALA A 13 -11.51 -0.02 1.57
C ALA A 13 -13.02 -0.02 1.83
N GLY A 14 -13.58 1.11 2.29
CA GLY A 14 -15.01 1.19 2.61
C GLY A 14 -15.90 1.06 1.38
N SER A 15 -15.50 1.66 0.25
CA SER A 15 -16.26 1.57 -1.01
C SER A 15 -16.21 0.15 -1.60
N LEU A 16 -15.04 -0.53 -1.53
CA LEU A 16 -14.96 -1.92 -1.98
C LEU A 16 -15.70 -2.87 -1.03
N CYS A 17 -15.60 -2.66 0.28
CA CYS A 17 -16.36 -3.45 1.26
C CYS A 17 -17.88 -3.33 1.03
N ALA A 18 -18.36 -2.15 0.66
CA ALA A 18 -19.77 -1.94 0.34
C ALA A 18 -20.23 -2.86 -0.82
N LEU A 19 -19.41 -3.00 -1.87
CA LEU A 19 -19.72 -3.89 -2.99
C LEU A 19 -19.83 -5.37 -2.55
N TYR A 20 -18.94 -5.82 -1.69
CA TYR A 20 -19.01 -7.17 -1.11
C TYR A 20 -20.29 -7.38 -0.28
N MET A 21 -20.63 -6.41 0.59
CA MET A 21 -21.82 -6.50 1.44
C MET A 21 -23.12 -6.44 0.63
N LEU A 22 -23.15 -5.61 -0.43
CA LEU A 22 -24.29 -5.54 -1.37
C LEU A 22 -24.48 -6.85 -2.14
N LYS A 23 -23.39 -7.47 -2.59
CA LYS A 23 -23.43 -8.78 -3.25
C LYS A 23 -24.05 -9.86 -2.37
N ARG A 24 -23.92 -9.76 -1.04
CA ARG A 24 -24.61 -10.62 -0.07
C ARG A 24 -26.08 -10.26 0.12
N GLY A 25 -26.57 -9.22 -0.52
CA GLY A 25 -27.94 -8.74 -0.39
C GLY A 25 -28.20 -7.92 0.86
N TYR A 26 -27.16 -7.45 1.58
CA TYR A 26 -27.31 -6.57 2.73
C TYR A 26 -27.68 -5.14 2.30
N GLN A 27 -28.27 -4.37 3.20
CA GLN A 27 -28.50 -2.94 3.01
C GLN A 27 -27.26 -2.19 3.51
N VAL A 28 -26.68 -1.34 2.66
CA VAL A 28 -25.40 -0.67 2.96
C VAL A 28 -25.58 0.85 2.95
N ARG A 29 -25.14 1.48 4.05
CA ARG A 29 -25.02 2.93 4.20
C ARG A 29 -23.58 3.29 4.51
N ILE A 30 -23.00 4.22 3.77
CA ILE A 30 -21.63 4.71 3.96
C ILE A 30 -21.69 6.14 4.48
N TYR A 31 -20.96 6.45 5.54
CA TYR A 31 -20.84 7.80 6.09
C TYR A 31 -19.41 8.31 5.96
N GLU A 32 -19.25 9.41 5.21
CA GLU A 32 -17.95 10.03 4.92
C GLU A 32 -17.89 11.43 5.53
N ARG A 33 -16.79 11.74 6.25
CA ARG A 33 -16.59 13.03 6.91
C ARG A 33 -16.33 14.20 5.95
N ARG A 34 -15.75 13.91 4.77
CA ARG A 34 -15.40 14.90 3.75
C ARG A 34 -16.60 15.21 2.85
N PRO A 35 -16.58 16.35 2.16
CA PRO A 35 -17.47 16.60 1.04
C PRO A 35 -17.33 15.54 -0.06
N ASP A 36 -18.34 15.45 -0.93
CA ASP A 36 -18.30 14.58 -2.10
C ASP A 36 -17.18 15.04 -3.06
N MET A 37 -16.12 14.26 -3.13
CA MET A 37 -14.95 14.57 -3.97
C MET A 37 -15.28 14.61 -5.47
N ARG A 38 -16.38 14.01 -5.90
CA ARG A 38 -16.84 14.04 -7.30
C ARG A 38 -17.40 15.41 -7.70
N LYS A 39 -17.80 16.22 -6.72
CA LYS A 39 -18.33 17.59 -6.91
C LYS A 39 -17.25 18.68 -6.80
N THR A 40 -16.05 18.30 -6.36
CA THR A 40 -14.90 19.20 -6.29
C THR A 40 -13.94 18.80 -7.41
N ALA A 41 -13.35 19.78 -8.11
CA ALA A 41 -12.32 19.46 -9.09
C ALA A 41 -11.22 18.65 -8.40
N LEU A 42 -10.97 17.44 -8.89
CA LEU A 42 -9.80 16.64 -8.50
C LEU A 42 -8.59 17.50 -8.89
N VAL A 43 -7.93 18.09 -7.91
CA VAL A 43 -6.74 18.90 -8.16
C VAL A 43 -5.65 17.94 -8.59
N ALA A 44 -5.32 17.95 -9.88
CA ALA A 44 -4.18 17.21 -10.42
C ALA A 44 -2.94 17.46 -9.55
N GLY A 45 -2.21 16.39 -9.18
CA GLY A 45 -1.03 16.46 -8.33
C GLY A 45 -1.25 16.40 -6.80
N ARG A 46 -2.48 16.16 -6.33
CA ARG A 46 -2.77 15.94 -4.89
C ARG A 46 -3.23 14.53 -4.55
N SER A 47 -3.05 13.58 -5.44
CA SER A 47 -3.42 12.18 -5.20
C SER A 47 -2.26 11.29 -5.60
N ILE A 48 -1.68 10.61 -4.62
CA ILE A 48 -0.65 9.59 -4.89
C ILE A 48 -1.21 8.50 -5.80
N ASN A 49 -0.38 8.01 -6.71
CA ASN A 49 -0.68 6.79 -7.42
C ASN A 49 -0.39 5.58 -6.53
N LEU A 50 -1.18 4.57 -6.69
CA LEU A 50 -1.08 3.33 -5.96
C LEU A 50 -0.57 2.22 -6.88
N ALA A 51 0.24 1.33 -6.32
CA ALA A 51 0.71 0.14 -7.02
C ALA A 51 -0.27 -1.01 -6.78
N LEU A 52 -1.18 -1.25 -7.72
CA LEU A 52 -2.11 -2.38 -7.64
C LEU A 52 -1.39 -3.67 -8.03
N SER A 53 -1.52 -4.70 -7.22
CA SER A 53 -0.84 -5.99 -7.36
C SER A 53 -1.84 -7.17 -7.34
N LYS A 54 -1.36 -8.40 -7.43
CA LYS A 54 -2.21 -9.61 -7.54
C LYS A 54 -3.31 -9.67 -6.48
N ARG A 55 -3.02 -9.32 -5.22
CA ARG A 55 -4.04 -9.35 -4.13
C ARG A 55 -5.18 -8.39 -4.38
N GLY A 56 -4.84 -7.18 -4.79
CA GLY A 56 -5.83 -6.16 -5.12
C GLY A 56 -6.69 -6.59 -6.30
N TRP A 57 -6.08 -7.10 -7.37
CA TRP A 57 -6.82 -7.66 -8.52
C TRP A 57 -7.74 -8.79 -8.11
N THR A 58 -7.25 -9.77 -7.31
CA THR A 58 -8.09 -10.87 -6.82
C THR A 58 -9.31 -10.37 -6.04
N ALA A 59 -9.17 -9.32 -5.24
CA ALA A 59 -10.30 -8.75 -4.52
C ALA A 59 -11.28 -8.02 -5.45
N LEU A 60 -10.81 -7.31 -6.47
CA LEU A 60 -11.67 -6.64 -7.46
C LEU A 60 -12.41 -7.64 -8.36
N GLU A 61 -11.72 -8.69 -8.81
CA GLU A 61 -12.28 -9.79 -9.61
C GLU A 61 -13.47 -10.47 -8.90
N LYS A 62 -13.39 -10.66 -7.58
CA LYS A 62 -14.45 -11.33 -6.80
C LYS A 62 -15.80 -10.58 -6.77
N VAL A 63 -15.77 -9.27 -6.99
CA VAL A 63 -16.98 -8.43 -7.09
C VAL A 63 -17.23 -7.90 -8.50
N ASN A 64 -16.52 -8.44 -9.52
CA ASN A 64 -16.66 -8.12 -10.94
C ASN A 64 -16.47 -6.62 -11.27
N VAL A 65 -15.48 -5.99 -10.66
CA VAL A 65 -15.16 -4.57 -10.91
C VAL A 65 -13.75 -4.38 -11.50
N ASP A 66 -13.01 -5.46 -11.71
CA ASP A 66 -11.64 -5.42 -12.22
C ASP A 66 -11.55 -4.83 -13.64
N GLU A 67 -12.48 -5.14 -14.53
CA GLU A 67 -12.50 -4.58 -15.90
C GLU A 67 -12.58 -3.04 -15.86
N TYR A 68 -13.43 -2.46 -15.02
CA TYR A 68 -13.52 -1.00 -14.87
C TYR A 68 -12.21 -0.39 -14.34
N VAL A 69 -11.48 -1.13 -13.48
CA VAL A 69 -10.20 -0.67 -12.94
C VAL A 69 -9.08 -0.80 -13.98
N ARG A 70 -9.16 -1.76 -14.91
CA ARG A 70 -8.19 -1.90 -16.02
C ARG A 70 -8.16 -0.67 -16.90
N ASP A 71 -9.30 -0.01 -17.11
CA ASP A 71 -9.42 1.19 -17.96
C ASP A 71 -8.63 2.39 -17.39
N ILE A 72 -8.38 2.41 -16.08
CA ILE A 72 -7.62 3.48 -15.40
C ILE A 72 -6.24 3.04 -14.89
N ALA A 73 -5.82 1.82 -15.19
CA ALA A 73 -4.58 1.23 -14.70
C ALA A 73 -3.50 1.16 -15.78
N ILE A 74 -2.27 1.53 -15.45
CA ILE A 74 -1.11 1.44 -16.34
C ILE A 74 -0.20 0.30 -15.87
N PRO A 75 0.04 -0.73 -16.70
CA PRO A 75 0.94 -1.82 -16.33
C PRO A 75 2.40 -1.36 -16.27
N MET A 76 3.09 -1.74 -15.21
CA MET A 76 4.51 -1.53 -14.99
C MET A 76 5.20 -2.89 -14.79
N PRO A 77 5.70 -3.55 -15.86
CA PRO A 77 6.36 -4.85 -15.77
C PRO A 77 7.80 -4.76 -15.22
N LYS A 78 8.33 -3.57 -15.11
CA LYS A 78 9.68 -3.28 -14.65
C LYS A 78 9.72 -2.04 -13.76
N ARG A 79 10.81 -1.92 -13.02
CA ARG A 79 11.28 -0.65 -12.47
C ARG A 79 12.50 -0.18 -13.24
N ILE A 80 12.66 1.13 -13.34
CA ILE A 80 13.85 1.77 -13.89
C ILE A 80 14.53 2.51 -12.75
N MET A 81 15.77 2.08 -12.46
CA MET A 81 16.62 2.74 -11.49
C MET A 81 17.36 3.88 -12.18
N HIS A 82 17.31 5.05 -11.59
CA HIS A 82 18.06 6.23 -12.02
C HIS A 82 19.28 6.37 -11.11
N ASP A 83 20.43 5.93 -11.58
CA ASP A 83 21.67 5.95 -10.82
C ASP A 83 22.26 7.36 -10.66
N ASP A 84 23.20 7.56 -9.75
CA ASP A 84 23.77 8.88 -9.42
C ASP A 84 24.51 9.51 -10.59
N ASP A 85 25.07 8.70 -11.48
CA ASP A 85 25.77 9.14 -12.71
C ASP A 85 24.81 9.44 -13.88
N GLY A 86 23.48 9.27 -13.66
CA GLY A 86 22.45 9.46 -14.66
C GLY A 86 22.23 8.26 -15.56
N SER A 87 22.90 7.13 -15.32
CA SER A 87 22.62 5.88 -16.03
C SER A 87 21.28 5.28 -15.60
N LEU A 88 20.65 4.51 -16.51
CA LEU A 88 19.37 3.86 -16.29
C LEU A 88 19.56 2.35 -16.28
N THR A 89 19.02 1.71 -15.24
CA THR A 89 19.05 0.24 -15.09
C THR A 89 17.65 -0.33 -15.05
N ASP A 90 17.32 -1.15 -16.05
CA ASP A 90 16.05 -1.88 -16.10
C ASP A 90 16.05 -3.08 -15.16
N GLN A 91 15.02 -3.18 -14.31
CA GLN A 91 14.82 -4.33 -13.42
C GLN A 91 13.42 -4.90 -13.62
N TYR A 92 13.30 -5.96 -14.42
CA TYR A 92 12.05 -6.68 -14.61
C TYR A 92 11.66 -7.47 -13.36
N TYR A 93 10.35 -7.54 -13.07
CA TYR A 93 9.85 -8.22 -11.87
C TYR A 93 9.92 -9.75 -11.92
N GLY A 94 10.24 -10.35 -13.03
CA GLY A 94 10.37 -11.80 -13.19
C GLY A 94 9.84 -12.27 -14.53
N ASN A 95 8.72 -13.00 -14.57
CA ASN A 95 8.11 -13.49 -15.81
C ASN A 95 7.49 -12.35 -16.62
N LYS A 96 7.42 -12.52 -17.95
CA LYS A 96 6.90 -11.48 -18.88
C LYS A 96 5.47 -11.00 -18.56
N ASP A 97 4.68 -11.81 -17.86
CA ASP A 97 3.29 -11.51 -17.52
C ASP A 97 3.14 -10.86 -16.13
N GLN A 98 4.23 -10.63 -15.43
CA GLN A 98 4.20 -10.03 -14.10
C GLN A 98 4.38 -8.51 -14.19
N ALA A 99 3.35 -7.80 -13.76
CA ALA A 99 3.37 -6.35 -13.63
C ALA A 99 2.65 -5.92 -12.36
N ILE A 100 3.11 -4.84 -11.75
CA ILE A 100 2.28 -4.02 -10.87
C ILE A 100 1.63 -2.94 -11.72
N PHE A 101 0.53 -2.34 -11.24
CA PHE A 101 -0.21 -1.38 -12.05
C PHE A 101 -0.28 -0.05 -11.33
N SER A 102 0.11 1.03 -12.01
CA SER A 102 -0.14 2.39 -11.51
C SER A 102 -1.62 2.70 -11.62
N VAL A 103 -2.26 3.08 -10.51
CA VAL A 103 -3.67 3.47 -10.49
C VAL A 103 -3.81 4.77 -9.71
N PRO A 104 -4.41 5.83 -10.28
CA PRO A 104 -4.67 7.08 -9.57
C PRO A 104 -5.65 6.86 -8.42
N ARG A 105 -5.22 7.14 -7.19
CA ARG A 105 -6.02 6.89 -5.98
C ARG A 105 -7.37 7.58 -6.01
N GLY A 106 -7.42 8.82 -6.48
CA GLY A 106 -8.65 9.61 -6.54
C GLY A 106 -9.66 9.01 -7.50
N GLU A 107 -9.22 8.68 -8.71
CA GLU A 107 -10.07 8.09 -9.75
C GLU A 107 -10.58 6.71 -9.35
N LEU A 108 -9.71 5.85 -8.79
CA LEU A 108 -10.10 4.55 -8.26
C LEU A 108 -11.16 4.69 -7.16
N ASN A 109 -11.01 5.68 -6.25
CA ASN A 109 -11.99 5.90 -5.19
C ASN A 109 -13.34 6.37 -5.74
N VAL A 110 -13.33 7.29 -6.71
CA VAL A 110 -14.55 7.76 -7.41
C VAL A 110 -15.23 6.58 -8.12
N LEU A 111 -14.47 5.77 -8.83
CA LEU A 111 -14.97 4.59 -9.52
C LEU A 111 -15.67 3.62 -8.56
N LEU A 112 -15.02 3.25 -7.45
CA LEU A 112 -15.59 2.33 -6.47
C LEU A 112 -16.82 2.90 -5.76
N MET A 113 -16.85 4.21 -5.44
CA MET A 113 -18.05 4.87 -4.89
C MET A 113 -19.22 4.83 -5.87
N ASN A 114 -18.98 5.15 -7.15
CA ASN A 114 -20.01 5.13 -8.19
C ASN A 114 -20.58 3.73 -8.39
N LEU A 115 -19.72 2.71 -8.41
CA LEU A 115 -20.14 1.32 -8.52
C LEU A 115 -20.95 0.87 -7.28
N ALA A 116 -20.52 1.25 -6.07
CA ALA A 116 -21.25 0.94 -4.86
C ALA A 116 -22.65 1.59 -4.85
N GLU A 117 -22.79 2.87 -5.27
CA GLU A 117 -24.10 3.51 -5.38
C GLU A 117 -24.97 2.87 -6.47
N LYS A 118 -24.39 2.49 -7.62
CA LYS A 118 -25.08 1.77 -8.70
C LYS A 118 -25.66 0.43 -8.20
N GLU A 119 -24.93 -0.27 -7.34
CA GLU A 119 -25.37 -1.53 -6.73
C GLU A 119 -26.32 -1.32 -5.52
N GLY A 120 -26.60 -0.08 -5.13
CA GLY A 120 -27.62 0.27 -4.14
C GLY A 120 -27.10 0.74 -2.77
N ALA A 121 -25.81 0.99 -2.61
CA ALA A 121 -25.31 1.69 -1.42
C ALA A 121 -25.84 3.13 -1.34
N LYS A 122 -26.05 3.62 -0.13
CA LYS A 122 -26.34 5.04 0.10
C LYS A 122 -25.13 5.71 0.76
N ILE A 123 -24.54 6.70 0.11
CA ILE A 123 -23.36 7.43 0.61
C ILE A 123 -23.79 8.80 1.16
N PHE A 124 -23.46 9.04 2.44
CA PHE A 124 -23.75 10.28 3.15
C PHE A 124 -22.44 11.04 3.41
N PHE A 125 -22.23 12.12 2.68
CA PHE A 125 -21.04 12.98 2.82
C PHE A 125 -21.22 14.03 3.91
N ASN A 126 -20.11 14.65 4.35
CA ASN A 126 -20.03 15.63 5.43
C ASN A 126 -20.46 15.08 6.80
N HIS A 127 -20.43 13.78 7.01
CA HIS A 127 -20.81 13.14 8.25
C HIS A 127 -19.59 12.60 8.98
N LYS A 128 -19.11 13.34 9.98
CA LYS A 128 -17.99 12.93 10.84
C LYS A 128 -18.52 12.03 11.94
N CYS A 129 -18.04 10.81 12.03
CA CYS A 129 -18.29 9.92 13.18
C CYS A 129 -17.69 10.55 14.44
N THR A 130 -18.51 10.76 15.45
CA THR A 130 -18.13 11.39 16.71
C THR A 130 -18.18 10.43 17.89
N ASP A 131 -19.06 9.42 17.82
CA ASP A 131 -19.18 8.42 18.85
C ASP A 131 -19.73 7.10 18.32
N VAL A 132 -19.43 6.01 19.03
CA VAL A 132 -19.93 4.68 18.75
C VAL A 132 -20.35 4.04 20.07
N SER A 133 -21.61 3.63 20.16
CA SER A 133 -22.15 2.85 21.29
C SER A 133 -22.18 1.37 20.90
N PHE A 134 -21.31 0.59 21.47
CA PHE A 134 -21.22 -0.84 21.15
C PHE A 134 -22.30 -1.67 21.85
N ASP A 135 -22.92 -1.17 22.93
CA ASP A 135 -24.01 -1.87 23.64
C ASP A 135 -25.31 -1.88 22.84
N LYS A 136 -25.48 -0.89 21.96
CA LYS A 136 -26.70 -0.69 21.18
C LYS A 136 -26.48 -0.76 19.66
N ALA A 137 -25.23 -1.00 19.20
CA ALA A 137 -24.85 -0.91 17.78
C ALA A 137 -25.27 0.43 17.13
N GLU A 138 -25.07 1.55 17.83
CA GLU A 138 -25.42 2.91 17.41
C GLU A 138 -24.16 3.71 17.07
N LEU A 139 -24.27 4.55 16.04
CA LEU A 139 -23.23 5.53 15.68
C LEU A 139 -23.81 6.95 15.74
N ASN A 140 -23.02 7.86 16.29
CA ASN A 140 -23.30 9.27 16.28
C ASN A 140 -22.45 9.97 15.25
N PHE A 141 -23.08 10.75 14.39
CA PHE A 141 -22.41 11.55 13.37
C PHE A 141 -22.76 13.03 13.55
N TYR A 142 -21.76 13.88 13.36
CA TYR A 142 -21.93 15.30 13.19
C TYR A 142 -21.89 15.65 11.70
N ASN A 143 -22.97 16.24 11.20
CA ASN A 143 -23.04 16.70 9.81
C ASN A 143 -22.43 18.11 9.71
N ASN A 144 -21.24 18.21 9.10
CA ASN A 144 -20.50 19.47 8.96
C ASN A 144 -21.24 20.53 8.08
N ALA A 145 -22.10 20.10 7.16
CA ALA A 145 -22.85 21.02 6.27
C ALA A 145 -24.09 21.63 6.95
N THR A 146 -24.80 20.81 7.74
CA THR A 146 -26.06 21.24 8.42
C THR A 146 -25.83 21.56 9.89
N GLN A 147 -24.64 21.28 10.45
CA GLN A 147 -24.30 21.46 11.86
C GLN A 147 -25.23 20.70 12.84
N LYS A 148 -25.70 19.53 12.42
CA LYS A 148 -26.62 18.70 13.21
C LYS A 148 -25.97 17.36 13.57
N ASN A 149 -26.31 16.89 14.77
CA ASN A 149 -26.02 15.53 15.16
C ASN A 149 -27.13 14.59 14.67
N ILE A 150 -26.75 13.39 14.26
CA ILE A 150 -27.66 12.29 13.95
C ILE A 150 -27.16 11.01 14.62
N THR A 151 -28.08 10.18 15.03
CA THR A 151 -27.83 8.85 15.58
C THR A 151 -28.36 7.79 14.61
N ILE A 152 -27.55 6.77 14.33
CA ILE A 152 -27.85 5.73 13.35
C ILE A 152 -27.67 4.37 14.02
N GLU A 153 -28.69 3.54 13.95
CA GLU A 153 -28.67 2.14 14.35
C GLU A 153 -28.35 1.23 13.17
N CYS A 154 -27.66 0.12 13.43
CA CYS A 154 -27.32 -0.90 12.42
C CYS A 154 -27.10 -2.28 13.06
N ASP A 155 -26.96 -3.30 12.20
CA ASP A 155 -26.64 -4.66 12.63
C ASP A 155 -25.12 -4.91 12.65
N LEU A 156 -24.35 -4.17 11.82
CA LEU A 156 -22.88 -4.25 11.76
C LEU A 156 -22.29 -2.89 11.41
N ILE A 157 -21.30 -2.50 12.20
CA ILE A 157 -20.43 -1.34 11.97
C ILE A 157 -19.13 -1.82 11.31
N VAL A 158 -18.79 -1.27 10.15
CA VAL A 158 -17.49 -1.47 9.52
C VAL A 158 -16.67 -0.19 9.62
N GLY A 159 -15.62 -0.21 10.44
CA GLY A 159 -14.66 0.89 10.54
C GLY A 159 -13.67 0.83 9.37
N ALA A 160 -13.84 1.73 8.40
CA ALA A 160 -12.99 1.89 7.21
C ALA A 160 -12.49 3.34 7.08
N ASP A 161 -12.37 4.04 8.20
CA ASP A 161 -12.14 5.48 8.33
C ASP A 161 -10.66 5.87 8.43
N GLY A 162 -9.77 4.92 8.09
CA GLY A 162 -8.35 5.17 7.86
C GLY A 162 -7.49 5.17 9.13
N ALA A 163 -6.23 5.59 8.98
CA ALA A 163 -5.21 5.53 10.04
C ALA A 163 -5.63 6.24 11.34
N TYR A 164 -6.41 7.30 11.24
CA TYR A 164 -6.95 8.06 12.39
C TYR A 164 -8.43 7.73 12.63
N SER A 165 -8.73 6.46 12.71
CA SER A 165 -10.08 5.91 12.84
C SER A 165 -10.77 6.32 14.14
N ALA A 166 -11.94 6.93 14.02
CA ALA A 166 -12.81 7.24 15.16
C ALA A 166 -13.45 5.96 15.74
N VAL A 167 -13.73 4.97 14.90
CA VAL A 167 -14.26 3.67 15.34
C VAL A 167 -13.24 2.96 16.20
N ARG A 168 -11.97 2.85 15.75
CA ARG A 168 -10.89 2.25 16.54
C ARG A 168 -10.67 3.02 17.86
N ASP A 169 -10.69 4.34 17.85
CA ASP A 169 -10.50 5.16 19.07
C ASP A 169 -11.56 4.85 20.14
N LYS A 170 -12.78 4.49 19.74
CA LYS A 170 -13.80 4.01 20.67
C LYS A 170 -13.54 2.57 21.13
N MET A 171 -13.09 1.69 20.23
CA MET A 171 -12.70 0.33 20.58
C MET A 171 -11.52 0.30 21.56
N MET A 172 -10.61 1.26 21.51
CA MET A 172 -9.47 1.36 22.44
C MET A 172 -9.89 1.54 23.92
N ARG A 173 -11.12 1.94 24.18
CA ARG A 173 -11.67 2.07 25.54
C ARG A 173 -12.24 0.75 26.08
N GLN A 174 -12.27 -0.28 25.26
CA GLN A 174 -12.72 -1.60 25.66
C GLN A 174 -11.60 -2.37 26.37
N ASP A 175 -11.98 -3.26 27.29
CA ASP A 175 -11.02 -4.08 28.00
C ASP A 175 -10.20 -4.97 27.05
N ARG A 176 -8.90 -5.11 27.35
CA ARG A 176 -7.92 -5.90 26.59
C ARG A 176 -7.69 -5.49 25.13
N PHE A 177 -8.10 -4.29 24.71
CA PHE A 177 -7.74 -3.76 23.41
C PHE A 177 -6.28 -3.32 23.41
N GLN A 178 -5.52 -3.75 22.40
CA GLN A 178 -4.11 -3.39 22.22
C GLN A 178 -3.99 -2.38 21.09
N PHE A 179 -3.19 -1.35 21.30
CA PHE A 179 -2.87 -0.35 20.28
C PHE A 179 -1.44 0.12 20.43
N SER A 180 -0.75 0.24 19.29
CA SER A 180 0.53 0.92 19.19
C SER A 180 0.60 1.77 17.94
N GLN A 181 1.28 2.89 18.05
CA GLN A 181 1.49 3.84 16.96
C GLN A 181 2.93 4.35 17.06
N PHE A 182 3.64 4.33 15.94
CA PHE A 182 4.92 5.00 15.84
C PHE A 182 5.11 5.61 14.45
N TYR A 183 5.92 6.66 14.39
CA TYR A 183 6.27 7.33 13.15
C TYR A 183 7.74 7.08 12.85
N ILE A 184 8.05 6.91 11.56
CA ILE A 184 9.45 6.88 11.13
C ILE A 184 10.00 8.30 11.00
N GLU A 185 11.32 8.44 11.02
CA GLU A 185 12.02 9.73 10.92
C GLU A 185 11.89 10.43 9.57
N HIS A 186 11.33 9.73 8.57
CA HIS A 186 11.11 10.24 7.23
C HIS A 186 9.67 10.67 7.03
N GLY A 187 9.50 11.74 6.26
CA GLY A 187 8.24 12.15 5.67
C GLY A 187 8.24 11.91 4.17
N TYR A 188 7.13 12.26 3.55
CA TYR A 188 7.03 12.27 2.09
C TYR A 188 6.38 13.56 1.58
N LYS A 189 6.72 13.90 0.34
CA LYS A 189 6.17 15.05 -0.38
C LYS A 189 5.81 14.62 -1.80
N GLU A 190 4.61 15.01 -2.23
CA GLU A 190 4.12 14.74 -3.58
C GLU A 190 4.62 15.81 -4.54
N LEU A 191 5.05 15.38 -5.72
CA LEU A 191 5.46 16.20 -6.85
C LEU A 191 4.83 15.64 -8.13
N LEU A 192 4.82 16.43 -9.20
CA LEU A 192 4.23 16.06 -10.48
C LEU A 192 5.21 16.36 -11.63
N ILE A 193 5.60 15.37 -12.40
CA ILE A 193 6.21 15.58 -13.71
C ILE A 193 5.07 15.83 -14.70
N PRO A 194 4.98 17.02 -15.34
CA PRO A 194 3.93 17.27 -16.33
C PRO A 194 4.18 16.49 -17.62
N ALA A 195 3.11 16.18 -18.35
CA ALA A 195 3.20 15.63 -19.70
C ALA A 195 3.99 16.55 -20.65
N ASN A 196 4.42 16.00 -21.77
CA ASN A 196 4.87 16.80 -22.90
C ASN A 196 3.71 17.66 -23.45
N PRO A 197 3.99 18.73 -24.21
CA PRO A 197 2.94 19.56 -24.80
C PRO A 197 1.95 18.82 -25.72
N ASP A 198 2.38 17.68 -26.28
CA ASP A 198 1.55 16.79 -27.10
C ASP A 198 0.80 15.72 -26.30
N GLY A 199 0.87 15.76 -24.96
CA GLY A 199 0.22 14.80 -24.05
C GLY A 199 0.99 13.49 -23.88
N THR A 200 2.18 13.34 -24.45
CA THR A 200 3.00 12.14 -24.28
C THR A 200 3.79 12.16 -22.97
N HIS A 201 4.25 10.98 -22.54
CA HIS A 201 5.08 10.83 -21.35
C HIS A 201 6.52 11.28 -21.60
N LYS A 202 7.13 11.99 -20.64
CA LYS A 202 8.52 12.46 -20.74
C LYS A 202 9.57 11.37 -20.54
N ILE A 203 9.22 10.31 -19.84
CA ILE A 203 10.07 9.15 -19.56
C ILE A 203 9.28 7.87 -19.88
N GLU A 204 9.86 6.68 -19.69
CA GLU A 204 9.22 5.40 -20.03
C GLU A 204 7.89 5.20 -19.28
N LYS A 205 6.80 5.07 -20.04
CA LYS A 205 5.45 4.93 -19.48
C LYS A 205 5.24 3.64 -18.66
N ASN A 206 5.76 2.52 -19.16
CA ASN A 206 5.47 1.20 -18.61
C ASN A 206 6.51 0.78 -17.57
N ALA A 207 6.86 1.68 -16.64
CA ALA A 207 7.82 1.42 -15.57
C ALA A 207 7.50 2.19 -14.30
N LEU A 208 7.90 1.63 -13.17
CA LEU A 208 8.07 2.37 -11.91
C LEU A 208 9.47 2.99 -11.92
N HIS A 209 9.58 4.31 -11.97
CA HIS A 209 10.86 4.99 -11.88
C HIS A 209 11.27 5.19 -10.43
N ILE A 210 12.53 4.93 -10.12
CA ILE A 210 13.09 5.06 -8.76
C ILE A 210 14.45 5.74 -8.83
N TRP A 211 14.63 6.80 -8.04
CA TRP A 211 15.90 7.47 -7.79
C TRP A 211 16.33 7.14 -6.35
N PRO A 212 17.14 6.10 -6.12
CA PRO A 212 17.68 5.78 -4.80
C PRO A 212 18.87 6.72 -4.51
N ARG A 213 18.89 7.35 -3.35
CA ARG A 213 19.93 8.31 -2.95
C ARG A 213 20.27 8.17 -1.47
N GLY A 214 20.52 6.95 -1.00
CA GLY A 214 20.79 6.68 0.41
C GLY A 214 19.61 7.10 1.29
N ASN A 215 19.77 8.17 2.07
CA ASN A 215 18.71 8.69 2.94
C ASN A 215 17.50 9.29 2.22
N PHE A 216 17.58 9.45 0.88
CA PHE A 216 16.51 10.01 0.07
C PHE A 216 16.07 8.99 -0.97
N MET A 217 14.83 9.04 -1.31
CA MET A 217 14.32 8.28 -2.43
C MET A 217 13.22 9.06 -3.11
N LEU A 218 13.26 9.06 -4.43
CA LEU A 218 12.18 9.58 -5.24
C LEU A 218 11.64 8.47 -6.11
N ILE A 219 10.32 8.37 -6.21
CA ILE A 219 9.65 7.43 -7.11
C ILE A 219 8.70 8.21 -8.02
N ALA A 220 8.46 7.70 -9.23
CA ALA A 220 7.47 8.26 -10.15
C ALA A 220 6.63 7.14 -10.78
N LEU A 221 5.31 7.31 -10.72
CA LEU A 221 4.31 6.42 -11.29
C LEU A 221 3.55 7.13 -12.39
N PRO A 222 3.34 6.50 -13.56
CA PRO A 222 2.68 7.12 -14.71
C PRO A 222 1.18 7.35 -14.49
N ASN A 223 0.66 8.42 -15.11
CA ASN A 223 -0.76 8.74 -15.25
C ASN A 223 -1.20 8.59 -16.71
N LEU A 224 -2.50 8.41 -16.94
CA LEU A 224 -3.04 8.26 -18.28
C LEU A 224 -2.90 9.53 -19.15
N ASP A 225 -2.85 10.71 -18.51
CA ASP A 225 -2.70 12.01 -19.16
C ASP A 225 -1.28 12.35 -19.59
N GLY A 226 -0.33 11.41 -19.47
CA GLY A 226 1.08 11.61 -19.81
C GLY A 226 1.94 12.18 -18.70
N SER A 227 1.34 12.57 -17.57
CA SER A 227 2.08 13.04 -16.40
C SER A 227 2.57 11.87 -15.51
N TYR A 228 3.39 12.19 -14.50
CA TYR A 228 3.77 11.24 -13.45
C TYR A 228 3.52 11.83 -12.07
N THR A 229 2.86 11.05 -11.24
CA THR A 229 2.80 11.33 -9.80
C THR A 229 4.10 10.87 -9.15
N CYS A 230 4.81 11.80 -8.53
CA CYS A 230 6.10 11.56 -7.90
C CYS A 230 5.98 11.66 -6.38
N THR A 231 6.76 10.87 -5.67
CA THR A 231 6.85 10.92 -4.21
C THR A 231 8.32 11.01 -3.81
N LEU A 232 8.69 12.12 -3.17
CA LEU A 232 9.98 12.29 -2.51
C LEU A 232 9.86 11.81 -1.07
N PHE A 233 10.70 10.88 -0.67
CA PHE A 233 10.92 10.47 0.71
C PHE A 233 12.21 11.09 1.22
N SER A 234 12.15 11.78 2.36
CA SER A 234 13.29 12.50 2.95
C SER A 234 13.13 12.56 4.47
N PRO A 235 14.25 12.66 5.23
CA PRO A 235 14.20 12.91 6.67
C PRO A 235 13.50 14.24 6.99
N PHE A 236 12.85 14.29 8.15
CA PHE A 236 12.32 15.57 8.68
C PHE A 236 13.43 16.49 9.16
N GLU A 237 14.45 15.94 9.81
CA GLU A 237 15.52 16.66 10.49
C GLU A 237 16.90 16.24 9.94
N GLY A 238 17.92 17.05 10.19
CA GLY A 238 19.29 16.80 9.78
C GLY A 238 19.70 17.59 8.53
N ASN A 239 20.85 17.26 7.95
CA ASN A 239 21.32 17.88 6.71
C ASN A 239 20.45 17.43 5.54
N ASP A 240 20.13 18.35 4.62
CA ASP A 240 19.29 18.06 3.46
C ASP A 240 17.89 17.52 3.81
N SER A 241 17.32 17.93 4.94
CA SER A 241 16.01 17.50 5.42
C SER A 241 14.89 18.46 5.00
N PHE A 242 13.63 18.05 5.20
CA PHE A 242 12.50 18.95 4.97
C PHE A 242 12.58 20.23 5.81
N GLU A 243 13.13 20.15 7.03
CA GLU A 243 13.37 21.34 7.87
C GLU A 243 14.34 22.35 7.24
N LYS A 244 15.39 21.86 6.58
CA LYS A 244 16.45 22.70 6.01
C LYS A 244 16.12 23.21 4.60
N LEU A 245 15.19 22.58 3.88
CA LEU A 245 14.74 22.97 2.55
C LEU A 245 13.63 24.04 2.64
N ASP A 246 13.93 25.18 3.29
CA ASP A 246 12.98 26.22 3.66
C ASP A 246 12.93 27.40 2.67
N THR A 247 13.80 27.42 1.66
CA THR A 247 13.83 28.45 0.59
C THR A 247 13.89 27.83 -0.79
N THR A 248 13.38 28.55 -1.80
CA THR A 248 13.46 28.17 -3.22
C THR A 248 14.89 27.88 -3.66
N GLN A 249 15.86 28.68 -3.20
CA GLN A 249 17.27 28.48 -3.52
C GLN A 249 17.77 27.14 -2.99
N LYS A 250 17.53 26.83 -1.70
CA LYS A 250 17.97 25.57 -1.08
C LYS A 250 17.30 24.35 -1.72
N VAL A 251 16.02 24.43 -2.06
CA VAL A 251 15.31 23.37 -2.78
C VAL A 251 15.97 23.12 -4.15
N ASN A 252 16.21 24.17 -4.93
CA ASN A 252 16.82 24.03 -6.25
C ASN A 252 18.27 23.51 -6.17
N GLU A 253 19.07 23.97 -5.22
CA GLU A 253 20.42 23.47 -4.97
C GLU A 253 20.42 21.99 -4.59
N PHE A 254 19.54 21.59 -3.65
CA PHE A 254 19.39 20.21 -3.23
C PHE A 254 19.04 19.30 -4.41
N PHE A 255 17.97 19.62 -5.15
CA PHE A 255 17.53 18.77 -6.25
C PHE A 255 18.54 18.75 -7.41
N SER A 256 19.21 19.87 -7.71
CA SER A 256 20.26 19.91 -8.74
C SER A 256 21.47 19.05 -8.40
N ARG A 257 21.78 18.92 -7.11
CA ARG A 257 22.88 18.09 -6.62
C ARG A 257 22.50 16.62 -6.48
N VAL A 258 21.30 16.34 -5.91
CA VAL A 258 20.89 14.98 -5.53
C VAL A 258 20.12 14.28 -6.66
N PHE A 259 19.31 15.01 -7.43
CA PHE A 259 18.45 14.50 -8.49
C PHE A 259 18.58 15.30 -9.79
N PRO A 260 19.79 15.40 -10.39
CA PRO A 260 20.06 16.31 -11.51
C PRO A 260 19.28 15.99 -12.79
N ASP A 261 18.97 14.73 -13.05
CA ASP A 261 18.15 14.28 -14.17
C ASP A 261 16.66 14.56 -13.93
N PHE A 262 16.18 14.41 -12.71
CA PHE A 262 14.80 14.69 -12.31
C PHE A 262 14.44 16.18 -12.42
N THR A 263 15.35 17.10 -12.06
CA THR A 263 15.10 18.54 -12.13
C THR A 263 14.74 19.01 -13.54
N LYS A 264 15.27 18.35 -14.57
CA LYS A 264 14.99 18.67 -15.99
C LYS A 264 13.56 18.32 -16.40
N LEU A 265 12.87 17.49 -15.62
CA LEU A 265 11.52 17.00 -15.91
C LEU A 265 10.43 17.91 -15.33
N ILE A 266 10.76 18.70 -14.28
CA ILE A 266 9.80 19.53 -13.53
C ILE A 266 10.23 21.01 -13.56
N PRO A 267 9.64 21.82 -14.44
CA PRO A 267 10.03 23.23 -14.57
C PRO A 267 9.63 24.10 -13.35
N ASP A 268 8.58 23.73 -12.63
CA ASP A 268 8.01 24.44 -11.47
C ASP A 268 8.26 23.71 -10.14
N LEU A 269 9.40 23.03 -10.03
CA LEU A 269 9.73 22.15 -8.89
C LEU A 269 9.59 22.84 -7.53
N SER A 270 10.19 24.01 -7.35
CA SER A 270 10.16 24.72 -6.05
C SER A 270 8.75 25.19 -5.69
N ASP A 271 7.94 25.62 -6.68
CA ASP A 271 6.57 26.02 -6.45
C ASP A 271 5.70 24.85 -5.96
N GLN A 272 5.85 23.68 -6.60
CA GLN A 272 5.21 22.45 -6.16
C GLN A 272 5.69 22.04 -4.77
N PHE A 273 6.99 22.13 -4.50
CA PHE A 273 7.59 21.74 -3.22
C PHE A 273 6.97 22.53 -2.04
N PHE A 274 6.78 23.84 -2.19
CA PHE A 274 6.19 24.68 -1.13
C PHE A 274 4.66 24.62 -1.09
N LYS A 275 4.01 24.40 -2.22
CA LYS A 275 2.54 24.30 -2.30
C LYS A 275 2.01 23.00 -1.69
N ASN A 276 2.75 21.88 -1.84
CA ASN A 276 2.33 20.58 -1.39
C ASN A 276 2.78 20.33 0.06
N PRO A 277 1.90 19.80 0.93
CA PRO A 277 2.26 19.53 2.31
C PRO A 277 3.30 18.41 2.43
N THR A 278 4.14 18.48 3.44
CA THR A 278 4.95 17.33 3.87
C THR A 278 4.11 16.47 4.81
N SER A 279 4.07 15.18 4.54
CA SER A 279 3.28 14.21 5.32
C SER A 279 4.19 13.26 6.08
N SER A 280 3.79 12.93 7.31
CA SER A 280 4.47 11.92 8.13
C SER A 280 4.01 10.51 7.74
N MET A 281 4.85 9.53 8.04
CA MET A 281 4.58 8.11 7.80
C MET A 281 4.52 7.35 9.11
N GLY A 282 3.36 6.80 9.41
CA GLY A 282 3.09 6.09 10.65
C GLY A 282 2.72 4.64 10.45
N ILE A 283 3.05 3.83 11.42
CA ILE A 283 2.63 2.44 11.53
C ILE A 283 1.69 2.31 12.72
N PHE A 284 0.52 1.78 12.47
CA PHE A 284 -0.55 1.63 13.45
C PHE A 284 -0.90 0.16 13.59
N LYS A 285 -0.71 -0.41 14.79
CA LYS A 285 -1.06 -1.80 15.11
C LYS A 285 -2.15 -1.82 16.15
N CYS A 286 -3.19 -2.61 15.96
CA CYS A 286 -4.21 -2.83 16.98
C CYS A 286 -4.71 -4.29 17.01
N TYR A 287 -5.36 -4.67 18.09
CA TYR A 287 -6.04 -5.96 18.26
C TYR A 287 -6.97 -5.91 19.47
N PRO A 288 -8.16 -6.56 19.42
CA PRO A 288 -8.76 -7.25 18.28
C PRO A 288 -9.31 -6.30 17.21
N TRP A 289 -9.53 -6.79 15.97
CA TRP A 289 -10.13 -6.01 14.89
C TRP A 289 -11.66 -6.13 14.84
N HIS A 290 -12.25 -6.72 15.84
CA HIS A 290 -13.69 -6.87 16.00
C HIS A 290 -14.12 -6.57 17.42
N LEU A 291 -15.39 -6.26 17.59
CA LEU A 291 -16.04 -6.17 18.88
C LEU A 291 -17.41 -6.82 18.81
N ASN A 292 -17.57 -7.92 19.57
CA ASN A 292 -18.75 -8.77 19.54
C ASN A 292 -19.17 -9.14 18.10
N ASP A 293 -20.46 -8.99 17.78
CA ASP A 293 -21.05 -9.21 16.45
C ASP A 293 -21.45 -7.92 15.73
N TYR A 294 -21.10 -6.75 16.28
CA TYR A 294 -21.56 -5.47 15.72
C TYR A 294 -20.46 -4.60 15.12
N CYS A 295 -19.18 -4.89 15.30
CA CYS A 295 -18.14 -4.01 14.82
C CYS A 295 -16.92 -4.76 14.30
N VAL A 296 -16.38 -4.28 13.16
CA VAL A 296 -15.13 -4.78 12.56
C VAL A 296 -14.34 -3.63 11.96
N LEU A 297 -13.00 -3.69 12.07
CA LEU A 297 -12.06 -2.77 11.43
C LEU A 297 -11.47 -3.40 10.18
N ILE A 298 -11.32 -2.61 9.11
CA ILE A 298 -10.69 -3.02 7.85
C ILE A 298 -9.71 -1.95 7.36
N GLY A 299 -8.69 -2.38 6.62
CA GLY A 299 -7.70 -1.47 6.01
C GLY A 299 -6.93 -0.65 7.04
N ASP A 300 -6.63 0.61 6.70
CA ASP A 300 -5.80 1.47 7.54
C ASP A 300 -6.38 1.75 8.94
N SER A 301 -7.68 1.55 9.15
CA SER A 301 -8.28 1.64 10.49
C SER A 301 -7.76 0.53 11.43
N ALA A 302 -7.35 -0.61 10.86
CA ALA A 302 -6.80 -1.76 11.58
C ALA A 302 -5.27 -1.84 11.54
N HIS A 303 -4.64 -1.52 10.38
CA HIS A 303 -3.23 -1.82 10.13
C HIS A 303 -2.55 -0.84 9.17
N ALA A 304 -2.72 0.46 9.39
CA ALA A 304 -2.01 1.45 8.58
C ALA A 304 -0.49 1.20 8.58
N THR A 305 0.13 1.33 7.42
CA THR A 305 1.55 1.04 7.20
C THR A 305 2.23 2.09 6.36
N VAL A 306 3.56 2.09 6.36
CA VAL A 306 4.39 2.93 5.48
C VAL A 306 4.39 2.39 4.04
N PRO A 307 4.55 3.26 3.02
CA PRO A 307 4.25 2.90 1.62
C PRO A 307 5.36 2.14 0.89
N PHE A 308 6.47 1.79 1.54
CA PHE A 308 7.69 1.29 0.87
C PHE A 308 7.54 -0.06 0.15
N TYR A 309 6.52 -0.82 0.47
CA TYR A 309 6.20 -2.06 -0.26
C TYR A 309 5.05 -1.87 -1.28
N GLY A 310 4.34 -0.73 -1.22
CA GLY A 310 3.18 -0.46 -2.08
C GLY A 310 1.98 -1.37 -1.82
N GLN A 311 1.83 -1.91 -0.59
CA GLN A 311 0.84 -2.95 -0.30
C GLN A 311 -0.34 -2.51 0.58
N GLY A 312 -0.37 -1.27 1.09
CA GLY A 312 -1.47 -0.82 1.97
C GLY A 312 -2.87 -0.97 1.36
N MET A 313 -3.06 -0.49 0.13
CA MET A 313 -4.32 -0.67 -0.61
C MET A 313 -4.62 -2.16 -0.88
N ASN A 314 -3.63 -2.91 -1.37
CA ASN A 314 -3.80 -4.33 -1.70
C ASN A 314 -4.22 -5.16 -0.47
N ALA A 315 -3.64 -4.87 0.69
CA ALA A 315 -4.00 -5.50 1.96
C ALA A 315 -5.42 -5.10 2.40
N SER A 316 -5.79 -3.83 2.25
CA SER A 316 -7.14 -3.33 2.54
C SER A 316 -8.20 -3.99 1.65
N PHE A 317 -7.89 -4.21 0.38
CA PHE A 317 -8.77 -4.93 -0.55
C PHE A 317 -8.86 -6.42 -0.19
N GLU A 318 -7.75 -7.03 0.20
CA GLU A 318 -7.74 -8.40 0.71
C GLU A 318 -8.55 -8.53 2.00
N ASP A 319 -8.57 -7.52 2.89
CA ASP A 319 -9.44 -7.52 4.07
C ASP A 319 -10.91 -7.64 3.69
N CYS A 320 -11.37 -6.88 2.69
CA CYS A 320 -12.75 -6.94 2.21
C CYS A 320 -13.10 -8.34 1.70
N ARG A 321 -12.19 -8.95 0.90
CA ARG A 321 -12.37 -10.30 0.37
C ARG A 321 -12.40 -11.35 1.47
N ILE A 322 -11.45 -11.33 2.41
CA ILE A 322 -11.36 -12.31 3.49
C ILE A 322 -12.52 -12.17 4.47
N LEU A 323 -12.95 -10.93 4.76
CA LEU A 323 -14.14 -10.70 5.58
C LEU A 323 -15.37 -11.34 4.92
N ASP A 324 -15.56 -11.13 3.62
CA ASP A 324 -16.64 -11.75 2.87
C ASP A 324 -16.55 -13.28 2.87
N GLU A 325 -15.40 -13.86 2.61
CA GLU A 325 -15.19 -15.32 2.59
C GLU A 325 -15.46 -15.98 3.96
N LEU A 326 -15.25 -15.26 5.06
CA LEU A 326 -15.43 -15.77 6.41
C LEU A 326 -16.81 -15.53 7.00
N ILE A 327 -17.59 -14.58 6.46
CA ILE A 327 -19.00 -14.44 6.82
C ILE A 327 -19.74 -15.63 6.21
N ASN A 328 -20.27 -16.48 7.09
CA ASN A 328 -21.10 -17.62 6.72
C ASN A 328 -22.51 -17.38 7.25
N ASP A 329 -23.50 -17.57 6.39
CA ASP A 329 -24.91 -17.37 6.75
C ASP A 329 -25.44 -18.43 7.73
N GLU A 330 -24.73 -19.57 7.86
CA GLU A 330 -25.02 -20.65 8.80
C GLU A 330 -24.41 -20.40 10.20
N ASP A 331 -23.37 -19.57 10.30
CA ASP A 331 -22.71 -19.23 11.56
C ASP A 331 -23.26 -17.90 12.12
N ASP A 332 -23.10 -17.70 13.42
CA ASP A 332 -23.30 -16.36 13.98
C ASP A 332 -22.24 -15.39 13.48
N LEU A 333 -22.60 -14.12 13.31
CA LEU A 333 -21.72 -13.09 12.79
C LEU A 333 -20.49 -12.90 13.69
N LYS A 334 -20.63 -13.07 15.00
CA LYS A 334 -19.55 -12.97 15.99
C LYS A 334 -18.43 -13.96 15.70
N SER A 335 -18.76 -15.23 15.46
CA SER A 335 -17.78 -16.27 15.10
C SER A 335 -17.04 -15.93 13.80
N SER A 336 -17.73 -15.38 12.81
CA SER A 336 -17.14 -14.93 11.55
C SER A 336 -16.16 -13.77 11.78
N LEU A 337 -16.51 -12.76 12.59
CA LEU A 337 -15.65 -11.63 12.89
C LEU A 337 -14.43 -12.02 13.74
N ILE A 338 -14.57 -12.98 14.64
CA ILE A 338 -13.44 -13.55 15.41
C ILE A 338 -12.44 -14.21 14.44
N ARG A 339 -12.91 -15.09 13.55
CA ARG A 339 -12.07 -15.75 12.55
C ARG A 339 -11.37 -14.74 11.65
N TYR A 340 -12.09 -13.72 11.19
CA TYR A 340 -11.50 -12.63 10.40
C TYR A 340 -10.38 -11.92 11.16
N SER A 341 -10.63 -11.47 12.38
CA SER A 341 -9.67 -10.77 13.21
C SER A 341 -8.40 -11.60 13.45
N GLN A 342 -8.56 -12.90 13.73
CA GLN A 342 -7.43 -13.83 13.91
C GLN A 342 -6.64 -14.06 12.62
N ALA A 343 -7.31 -14.32 11.51
CA ALA A 343 -6.67 -14.58 10.23
C ALA A 343 -5.92 -13.36 9.69
N ARG A 344 -6.46 -12.15 9.91
CA ARG A 344 -5.88 -10.94 9.34
C ARG A 344 -4.83 -10.28 10.23
N LYS A 345 -4.89 -10.46 11.57
CA LYS A 345 -3.93 -9.83 12.49
C LYS A 345 -2.49 -10.18 12.16
N SER A 346 -2.16 -11.46 12.02
CA SER A 346 -0.80 -11.89 11.69
C SER A 346 -0.35 -11.36 10.32
N ASN A 347 -1.27 -11.24 9.36
CA ASN A 347 -0.99 -10.71 8.04
C ASN A 347 -0.78 -9.19 8.05
N GLY A 348 -1.57 -8.44 8.83
CA GLY A 348 -1.36 -7.01 9.04
C GLY A 348 0.00 -6.72 9.67
N ASP A 349 0.37 -7.46 10.72
CA ASP A 349 1.69 -7.34 11.34
C ASP A 349 2.82 -7.69 10.37
N GLY A 350 2.69 -8.81 9.63
CA GLY A 350 3.67 -9.22 8.64
C GLY A 350 3.85 -8.19 7.51
N LEU A 351 2.77 -7.56 7.06
CA LEU A 351 2.84 -6.46 6.09
C LEU A 351 3.63 -5.27 6.63
N GLN A 352 3.38 -4.89 7.89
CA GLN A 352 4.06 -3.76 8.52
C GLN A 352 5.54 -4.04 8.72
N ASP A 353 5.90 -5.26 9.13
CA ASP A 353 7.29 -5.70 9.27
C ASP A 353 8.00 -5.73 7.89
N LEU A 354 7.34 -6.25 6.86
CA LEU A 354 7.81 -6.20 5.46
C LEU A 354 8.05 -4.76 4.99
N SER A 355 7.13 -3.85 5.26
CA SER A 355 7.21 -2.45 4.81
C SER A 355 8.34 -1.69 5.51
N LEU A 356 8.53 -1.92 6.81
CA LEU A 356 9.62 -1.32 7.57
C LEU A 356 10.97 -1.91 7.15
N HIS A 357 11.06 -3.23 6.98
CA HIS A 357 12.26 -3.89 6.50
C HIS A 357 12.67 -3.35 5.11
N ASN A 358 11.71 -3.22 4.19
CA ASN A 358 11.99 -2.69 2.86
C ASN A 358 12.45 -1.23 2.90
N PHE A 359 11.92 -0.42 3.82
CA PHE A 359 12.41 0.94 4.04
C PHE A 359 13.91 0.93 4.41
N ILE A 360 14.30 0.09 5.37
CA ILE A 360 15.71 -0.03 5.79
C ILE A 360 16.59 -0.51 4.63
N VAL A 361 16.13 -1.51 3.88
CA VAL A 361 16.86 -2.02 2.70
C VAL A 361 17.02 -0.94 1.63
N MET A 362 15.98 -0.20 1.33
CA MET A 362 16.01 0.85 0.31
C MET A 362 16.89 2.02 0.73
N ARG A 363 16.88 2.37 2.02
CA ARG A 363 17.71 3.44 2.56
C ARG A 363 19.19 3.05 2.61
N ASP A 364 19.52 1.85 3.13
CA ASP A 364 20.87 1.52 3.54
C ASP A 364 21.62 0.61 2.55
N LYS A 365 20.91 -0.16 1.70
CA LYS A 365 21.51 -1.26 0.92
C LYS A 365 21.46 -1.11 -0.60
N THR A 366 20.69 -0.17 -1.14
CA THR A 366 20.47 -0.09 -2.60
C THR A 366 21.73 0.25 -3.41
N ALA A 367 22.70 0.93 -2.83
CA ALA A 367 23.99 1.23 -3.44
C ALA A 367 25.14 0.29 -3.01
N ASP A 368 24.88 -0.69 -2.12
CA ASP A 368 25.90 -1.63 -1.66
C ASP A 368 26.19 -2.68 -2.76
N PRO A 369 27.45 -2.77 -3.28
CA PRO A 369 27.83 -3.77 -4.29
C PRO A 369 27.56 -5.21 -3.85
N LYS A 370 27.72 -5.51 -2.56
CA LYS A 370 27.44 -6.84 -1.99
C LYS A 370 25.96 -7.18 -2.09
N PHE A 371 25.09 -6.22 -1.78
CA PHE A 371 23.64 -6.40 -1.91
C PHE A 371 23.21 -6.56 -3.36
N LEU A 372 23.80 -5.80 -4.29
CA LEU A 372 23.51 -5.92 -5.72
C LEU A 372 23.92 -7.29 -6.27
N LEU A 373 25.08 -7.81 -5.85
CA LEU A 373 25.51 -9.16 -6.19
C LEU A 373 24.56 -10.23 -5.63
N GLN A 374 24.16 -10.08 -4.38
CA GLN A 374 23.16 -10.94 -3.74
C GLN A 374 21.87 -11.01 -4.56
N LYS A 375 21.39 -9.90 -5.06
CA LYS A 375 20.18 -9.84 -5.91
C LYS A 375 20.38 -10.52 -7.27
N LYS A 376 21.57 -10.41 -7.88
CA LYS A 376 21.90 -11.14 -9.12
C LYS A 376 21.89 -12.66 -8.90
N ILE A 377 22.49 -13.14 -7.81
CA ILE A 377 22.51 -14.55 -7.43
C ILE A 377 21.08 -15.06 -7.20
N GLU A 378 20.29 -14.33 -6.41
CA GLU A 378 18.90 -14.64 -6.12
C GLU A 378 18.06 -14.77 -7.40
N GLN A 379 18.19 -13.81 -8.31
CA GLN A 379 17.47 -13.80 -9.59
C GLN A 379 17.86 -15.00 -10.47
N LYS A 380 19.15 -15.31 -10.58
CA LYS A 380 19.62 -16.49 -11.35
C LYS A 380 19.07 -17.77 -10.76
N PHE A 381 19.24 -17.95 -9.44
CA PHE A 381 18.80 -19.17 -8.75
C PHE A 381 17.27 -19.36 -8.85
N SER A 382 16.49 -18.30 -8.68
CA SER A 382 15.03 -18.35 -8.83
C SER A 382 14.59 -18.74 -10.26
N LYS A 383 15.32 -18.29 -11.31
CA LYS A 383 15.04 -18.70 -12.69
C LYS A 383 15.36 -20.19 -12.93
N LEU A 384 16.41 -20.71 -12.32
CA LEU A 384 16.79 -22.13 -12.46
C LEU A 384 15.93 -23.06 -11.61
N HIS A 385 15.43 -22.58 -10.47
CA HIS A 385 14.71 -23.37 -9.47
C HIS A 385 13.48 -22.62 -8.93
N PRO A 386 12.51 -22.28 -9.79
CA PRO A 386 11.35 -21.47 -9.40
C PRO A 386 10.47 -22.15 -8.33
N GLU A 387 10.49 -23.49 -8.25
CA GLU A 387 9.78 -24.26 -7.24
C GLU A 387 10.51 -24.30 -5.87
N LYS A 388 11.78 -23.88 -5.82
CA LYS A 388 12.60 -23.86 -4.60
C LYS A 388 12.79 -22.47 -4.03
N TRP A 389 12.75 -21.47 -4.89
CA TRP A 389 13.03 -20.09 -4.50
C TRP A 389 12.15 -19.11 -5.25
N VAL A 390 11.20 -18.53 -4.54
CA VAL A 390 10.42 -17.39 -5.02
C VAL A 390 10.93 -16.15 -4.26
N PRO A 391 11.47 -15.14 -4.94
CA PRO A 391 11.94 -13.92 -4.26
C PRO A 391 10.84 -13.28 -3.42
N LEU A 392 11.21 -12.73 -2.26
CA LEU A 392 10.25 -12.13 -1.33
C LEU A 392 9.31 -11.11 -1.98
N TYR A 393 9.87 -10.23 -2.84
CA TYR A 393 9.06 -9.24 -3.57
C TYR A 393 8.02 -9.92 -4.47
N SER A 394 8.41 -11.01 -5.14
CA SER A 394 7.48 -11.75 -6.02
C SER A 394 6.38 -12.46 -5.24
N MET A 395 6.70 -13.05 -4.07
CA MET A 395 5.67 -13.63 -3.19
C MET A 395 4.63 -12.59 -2.78
N VAL A 396 5.09 -11.41 -2.38
CA VAL A 396 4.22 -10.34 -1.89
C VAL A 396 3.39 -9.71 -3.00
N SER A 397 3.98 -9.45 -4.18
CA SER A 397 3.34 -8.65 -5.24
C SER A 397 2.58 -9.48 -6.26
N PHE A 398 3.01 -10.72 -6.52
CA PHE A 398 2.47 -11.54 -7.63
C PHE A 398 1.78 -12.83 -7.19
N THR A 399 1.63 -13.04 -5.88
CA THR A 399 0.88 -14.18 -5.32
C THR A 399 -0.08 -13.71 -4.23
N ASN A 400 -0.95 -14.64 -3.79
CA ASN A 400 -1.79 -14.44 -2.61
C ASN A 400 -1.20 -15.11 -1.36
N THR A 401 0.11 -15.41 -1.34
CA THR A 401 0.80 -15.94 -0.15
C THR A 401 0.57 -14.99 1.03
N PRO A 402 0.09 -15.45 2.19
CA PRO A 402 -0.12 -14.59 3.35
C PRO A 402 1.12 -13.76 3.69
N TYR A 403 0.95 -12.47 4.03
CA TYR A 403 2.09 -11.60 4.35
C TYR A 403 2.95 -12.13 5.48
N SER A 404 2.32 -12.72 6.51
CA SER A 404 3.04 -13.35 7.62
C SER A 404 3.89 -14.55 7.20
N GLU A 405 3.43 -15.29 6.20
CA GLU A 405 4.17 -16.42 5.63
C GLU A 405 5.30 -15.92 4.73
N ALA A 406 5.00 -14.96 3.82
CA ALA A 406 6.01 -14.33 2.98
C ALA A 406 7.14 -13.72 3.81
N TRP A 407 6.82 -13.05 4.92
CA TRP A 407 7.79 -12.52 5.87
C TRP A 407 8.69 -13.62 6.46
N LYS A 408 8.09 -14.70 6.98
CA LYS A 408 8.84 -15.82 7.53
C LYS A 408 9.76 -16.47 6.51
N ILE A 409 9.27 -16.68 5.29
CA ILE A 409 10.07 -17.25 4.19
C ILE A 409 11.19 -16.29 3.82
N GLY A 410 10.91 -14.99 3.66
CA GLY A 410 11.89 -13.96 3.32
C GLY A 410 13.04 -13.90 4.33
N MET A 411 12.74 -13.92 5.61
CA MET A 411 13.77 -13.93 6.68
C MET A 411 14.62 -15.20 6.67
N LYS A 412 14.05 -16.34 6.31
CA LYS A 412 14.83 -17.57 6.08
C LYS A 412 15.73 -17.43 4.85
N GLN A 413 15.21 -16.88 3.76
CA GLN A 413 15.97 -16.64 2.54
C GLN A 413 17.16 -15.69 2.77
N GLU A 414 17.01 -14.63 3.56
CA GLU A 414 18.12 -13.74 3.91
C GLU A 414 19.24 -14.50 4.63
N LYS A 415 18.91 -15.30 5.65
CA LYS A 415 19.91 -16.12 6.37
C LYS A 415 20.63 -17.11 5.46
N LEU A 416 19.90 -17.72 4.51
CA LEU A 416 20.51 -18.62 3.53
C LEU A 416 21.44 -17.86 2.57
N MET A 417 21.02 -16.67 2.17
CA MET A 417 21.81 -15.83 1.28
C MET A 417 23.09 -15.33 1.96
N GLU A 418 23.09 -15.04 3.27
CA GLU A 418 24.31 -14.75 4.03
C GLU A 418 25.34 -15.88 3.94
N GLN A 419 24.89 -17.15 4.05
CA GLN A 419 25.76 -18.32 3.89
C GLN A 419 26.30 -18.43 2.46
N ILE A 420 25.49 -18.13 1.46
CA ILE A 420 25.91 -18.16 0.06
C ILE A 420 26.95 -17.06 -0.22
N MET A 421 26.74 -15.87 0.32
CA MET A 421 27.64 -14.73 0.20
C MET A 421 28.97 -14.93 0.96
N SER A 422 29.08 -15.95 1.82
CA SER A 422 30.32 -16.33 2.50
C SER A 422 31.14 -17.35 1.71
N ILE A 423 30.69 -17.83 0.56
CA ILE A 423 31.45 -18.70 -0.32
C ILE A 423 32.70 -17.95 -0.81
N GLU A 424 33.84 -18.61 -0.73
CA GLU A 424 35.14 -18.07 -1.19
C GLU A 424 35.06 -17.68 -2.66
N ASN A 425 35.58 -16.49 -3.00
CA ASN A 425 35.59 -15.89 -4.35
C ASN A 425 34.17 -15.74 -4.98
N ILE A 426 33.12 -15.54 -4.17
CA ILE A 426 31.76 -15.45 -4.66
C ILE A 426 31.58 -14.31 -5.69
N ASN A 427 32.35 -13.23 -5.57
CA ASN A 427 32.30 -12.09 -6.51
C ASN A 427 32.66 -12.49 -7.96
N GLU A 428 33.54 -13.49 -8.11
CA GLU A 428 34.00 -14.00 -9.40
C GLU A 428 33.20 -15.22 -9.86
N LEU A 429 32.77 -16.05 -8.90
CA LEU A 429 32.15 -17.37 -9.16
C LEU A 429 30.63 -17.35 -9.13
N TRP A 430 29.99 -16.22 -8.83
CA TRP A 430 28.54 -16.14 -8.56
C TRP A 430 27.65 -16.70 -9.69
N ASP A 431 28.15 -16.63 -10.93
CA ASP A 431 27.42 -17.04 -12.14
C ASP A 431 27.76 -18.49 -12.57
N THR A 432 28.49 -19.23 -11.78
CA THR A 432 28.89 -20.62 -12.11
C THR A 432 27.85 -21.64 -11.65
N ASP A 433 27.81 -22.78 -12.34
CA ASP A 433 26.96 -23.92 -11.96
C ASP A 433 27.35 -24.45 -10.58
N GLU A 434 28.64 -24.39 -10.20
CA GLU A 434 29.14 -24.83 -8.90
C GLU A 434 28.45 -24.06 -7.76
N VAL A 435 28.39 -22.73 -7.86
CA VAL A 435 27.70 -21.89 -6.87
C VAL A 435 26.21 -22.19 -6.84
N MET A 436 25.54 -22.35 -7.99
CA MET A 436 24.13 -22.71 -8.06
C MET A 436 23.85 -24.08 -7.41
N GLN A 437 24.72 -25.07 -7.60
CA GLN A 437 24.61 -26.39 -6.96
C GLN A 437 24.88 -26.32 -5.44
N LYS A 438 25.83 -25.50 -4.99
CA LYS A 438 26.04 -25.24 -3.55
C LYS A 438 24.79 -24.60 -2.93
N MET A 439 24.23 -23.59 -3.57
CA MET A 439 23.00 -22.96 -3.14
C MET A 439 21.85 -23.96 -3.05
N LEU A 440 21.68 -24.82 -4.07
CA LEU A 440 20.65 -25.86 -4.07
C LEU A 440 20.78 -26.83 -2.89
N LYS A 441 22.02 -27.22 -2.54
CA LYS A 441 22.29 -28.07 -1.37
C LYS A 441 21.91 -27.37 -0.06
N ILE A 442 22.30 -26.11 0.10
CA ILE A 442 21.97 -25.29 1.28
C ILE A 442 20.44 -25.21 1.47
N VAL A 443 19.72 -24.88 0.39
CA VAL A 443 18.24 -24.76 0.42
C VAL A 443 17.58 -26.08 0.76
N LYS A 444 18.01 -27.21 0.14
CA LYS A 444 17.49 -28.57 0.42
C LYS A 444 17.70 -29.00 1.86
N ASN A 445 18.86 -28.70 2.43
CA ASN A 445 19.18 -29.09 3.81
C ASN A 445 18.30 -28.35 4.82
N THR A 446 17.96 -27.10 4.53
CA THR A 446 17.10 -26.29 5.40
C THR A 446 15.62 -26.69 5.31
N GLN A 447 15.16 -27.21 4.16
CA GLN A 447 13.80 -27.74 4.00
C GLN A 447 13.57 -29.08 4.70
N LYS A 448 14.64 -29.82 5.04
CA LYS A 448 14.56 -31.10 5.79
C LYS A 448 14.46 -30.89 7.32
N ILE A 449 14.69 -29.68 7.80
CA ILE A 449 14.72 -29.35 9.24
C ILE A 449 13.40 -28.65 9.67
N THR A 450 12.51 -28.32 8.73
CA THR A 450 11.18 -27.79 8.95
C THR A 450 10.10 -28.81 8.64
#